data_a020ae8a345b559c019e1c9ff2625921
#
_entry.id   a020ae8a345b559c019e1c9ff2625921
#
_cell.length_a   1.000
_cell.length_b   1.000
_cell.length_c   1.000
_cell.angle_alpha   90.00
_cell.angle_beta   90.00
_cell.angle_gamma   90.00
#
_symmetry.space_group_name_H-M   'P 1'
#
loop_
_entity.id
_entity.type
_entity.pdbx_description
1 polymer ?
#
loop_
_entity_poly.entity_id
_entity_poly.type
_entity_poly.pdbx_seq_one_letter_code
_entity_poly.pdbx_strand_id
1 'polypeptide(L)'
;GSQEFIDQLRSVIDGASMLLGSTMDSFRASSILKNLRTLHIRMKQHSYNASYLANKFEADGIKTVYPGLKSHPSHELFTAMMNIEYGFGGMLTIDAGSLEKANALMETMQHNNVGYLAVSLGFYKTLFSAPGTSTSSEIPEDEQAEMGLSDGLIRFSIGLDNNIERTYQTIKKCMKEVGVLTGESFVSI
;
A
#
# COMPACT_ATOMS: atom_id res chain seq x y z
N GLY A 1 8.98 -25.58 1.46
CA GLY A 1 8.33 -26.85 1.07
C GLY A 1 9.26 -28.04 1.31
N SER A 2 8.72 -29.26 1.34
CA SER A 2 9.55 -30.47 1.44
C SER A 2 10.43 -30.62 0.20
N GLN A 3 11.58 -31.31 0.32
CA GLN A 3 12.46 -31.60 -0.82
C GLN A 3 11.71 -32.40 -1.89
N GLU A 4 10.90 -33.37 -1.47
CA GLU A 4 10.04 -34.15 -2.34
C GLU A 4 9.11 -33.29 -3.23
N PHE A 5 8.47 -32.27 -2.65
CA PHE A 5 7.62 -31.32 -3.41
C PHE A 5 8.43 -30.50 -4.42
N ILE A 6 9.63 -30.09 -4.04
CA ILE A 6 10.54 -29.35 -4.94
C ILE A 6 10.96 -30.25 -6.12
N ASP A 7 11.29 -31.51 -5.84
CA ASP A 7 11.71 -32.47 -6.86
C ASP A 7 10.57 -32.81 -7.83
N GLN A 8 9.33 -32.94 -7.32
CA GLN A 8 8.13 -33.09 -8.16
C GLN A 8 7.90 -31.89 -9.09
N LEU A 9 8.11 -30.67 -8.61
CA LEU A 9 7.98 -29.47 -9.44
C LEU A 9 9.06 -29.37 -10.52
N ARG A 10 10.27 -29.85 -10.24
CA ARG A 10 11.46 -29.74 -11.11
C ARG A 10 11.68 -30.93 -12.02
N SER A 11 10.94 -32.01 -11.86
CA SER A 11 11.10 -33.19 -12.71
C SER A 11 10.99 -32.80 -14.19
N VAL A 12 11.95 -33.26 -14.98
CA VAL A 12 12.00 -32.99 -16.44
C VAL A 12 10.92 -33.79 -17.18
N ILE A 13 10.49 -34.94 -16.61
CA ILE A 13 9.58 -35.88 -17.28
C ILE A 13 8.13 -35.52 -16.99
N ASP A 14 7.79 -35.25 -15.71
CA ASP A 14 6.42 -35.10 -15.21
C ASP A 14 6.24 -33.91 -14.29
N GLY A 15 7.26 -33.07 -14.14
CA GLY A 15 7.22 -31.90 -13.29
C GLY A 15 6.30 -30.80 -13.85
N ALA A 16 5.50 -30.17 -12.96
CA ALA A 16 4.57 -29.10 -13.32
C ALA A 16 5.26 -27.94 -14.06
N SER A 17 6.48 -27.58 -13.68
CA SER A 17 7.24 -26.51 -14.34
C SER A 17 7.60 -26.82 -15.79
N MET A 18 7.85 -28.08 -16.10
CA MET A 18 8.16 -28.52 -17.47
C MET A 18 6.89 -28.63 -18.32
N LEU A 19 5.85 -29.29 -17.81
CA LEU A 19 4.64 -29.59 -18.55
C LEU A 19 3.77 -28.35 -18.79
N LEU A 20 3.73 -27.42 -17.83
CA LEU A 20 2.90 -26.22 -17.92
C LEU A 20 3.63 -25.03 -18.56
N GLY A 21 4.89 -25.17 -18.93
CA GLY A 21 5.66 -24.11 -19.59
C GLY A 21 5.90 -22.88 -18.71
N SER A 22 5.92 -23.04 -17.38
CA SER A 22 6.14 -21.94 -16.41
C SER A 22 7.58 -21.43 -16.35
N THR A 23 8.42 -21.81 -17.31
CA THR A 23 9.82 -21.37 -17.42
C THR A 23 9.84 -19.94 -17.99
N MET A 24 10.49 -19.03 -17.27
CA MET A 24 10.65 -17.65 -17.71
C MET A 24 11.56 -17.56 -18.93
N ASP A 25 11.13 -16.88 -19.98
CA ASP A 25 11.98 -16.59 -21.13
C ASP A 25 13.10 -15.59 -20.76
N SER A 26 14.19 -15.63 -21.54
CA SER A 26 15.39 -14.83 -21.28
C SER A 26 15.15 -13.32 -21.37
N PHE A 27 14.19 -12.86 -22.17
CA PHE A 27 13.88 -11.45 -22.32
C PHE A 27 13.19 -10.90 -21.07
N ARG A 28 12.19 -11.61 -20.54
CA ARG A 28 11.54 -11.24 -19.27
C ARG A 28 12.52 -11.35 -18.09
N ALA A 29 13.34 -12.39 -18.04
CA ALA A 29 14.36 -12.55 -17.02
C ALA A 29 15.37 -11.38 -17.02
N SER A 30 15.83 -10.96 -18.19
CA SER A 30 16.71 -9.79 -18.35
C SER A 30 16.05 -8.50 -17.88
N SER A 31 14.77 -8.29 -18.21
CA SER A 31 14.00 -7.13 -17.75
C SER A 31 13.86 -7.07 -16.23
N ILE A 32 13.55 -8.21 -15.60
CA ILE A 32 13.47 -8.31 -14.13
C ILE A 32 14.83 -8.02 -13.50
N LEU A 33 15.90 -8.64 -14.01
CA LEU A 33 17.26 -8.43 -13.51
C LEU A 33 17.68 -6.96 -13.60
N LYS A 34 17.33 -6.29 -14.69
CA LYS A 34 17.58 -4.85 -14.86
C LYS A 34 16.87 -4.04 -13.78
N ASN A 35 15.60 -4.35 -13.48
CA ASN A 35 14.81 -3.65 -12.47
C ASN A 35 15.28 -3.95 -11.03
N LEU A 36 15.80 -5.14 -10.77
CA LEU A 36 16.36 -5.50 -9.45
C LEU A 36 17.55 -4.64 -9.04
N ARG A 37 18.34 -4.13 -10.01
CA ARG A 37 19.53 -3.31 -9.74
C ARG A 37 19.24 -2.05 -8.93
N THR A 38 18.04 -1.50 -9.06
CA THR A 38 17.61 -0.27 -8.36
C THR A 38 16.57 -0.54 -7.28
N LEU A 39 16.26 -1.81 -6.98
CA LEU A 39 15.20 -2.16 -6.03
C LEU A 39 15.44 -1.55 -4.65
N HIS A 40 16.66 -1.64 -4.15
CA HIS A 40 17.05 -1.08 -2.85
C HIS A 40 16.83 0.44 -2.74
N ILE A 41 17.10 1.19 -3.81
CA ILE A 41 16.88 2.65 -3.88
C ILE A 41 15.37 2.94 -3.86
N ARG A 42 14.60 2.22 -4.68
CA ARG A 42 13.15 2.40 -4.78
C ARG A 42 12.44 2.05 -3.47
N MET A 43 12.84 0.96 -2.81
CA MET A 43 12.24 0.57 -1.53
C MET A 43 12.45 1.61 -0.43
N LYS A 44 13.65 2.20 -0.35
CA LYS A 44 13.92 3.31 0.57
C LYS A 44 13.02 4.52 0.29
N GLN A 45 12.85 4.88 -0.97
CA GLN A 45 12.01 6.02 -1.34
C GLN A 45 10.53 5.76 -1.09
N HIS A 46 10.01 4.57 -1.43
CA HIS A 46 8.64 4.17 -1.11
C HIS A 46 8.37 4.25 0.40
N SER A 47 9.28 3.71 1.20
CA SER A 47 9.16 3.72 2.66
C SER A 47 9.24 5.13 3.25
N TYR A 48 10.16 5.96 2.77
CA TYR A 48 10.26 7.35 3.18
C TYR A 48 8.96 8.12 2.89
N ASN A 49 8.45 8.02 1.68
CA ASN A 49 7.22 8.69 1.27
C ASN A 49 5.99 8.21 2.08
N ALA A 50 5.88 6.90 2.30
CA ALA A 50 4.79 6.34 3.11
C ALA A 50 4.85 6.80 4.57
N SER A 51 6.04 6.76 5.16
CA SER A 51 6.26 7.26 6.53
C SER A 51 5.92 8.74 6.66
N TYR A 52 6.33 9.55 5.69
CA TYR A 52 6.00 10.97 5.67
C TYR A 52 4.49 11.21 5.66
N LEU A 53 3.77 10.56 4.73
CA LEU A 53 2.31 10.71 4.62
C LEU A 53 1.57 10.17 5.85
N ALA A 54 1.98 9.01 6.37
CA ALA A 54 1.35 8.42 7.54
C ALA A 54 1.44 9.34 8.77
N ASN A 55 2.62 9.91 9.04
CA ASN A 55 2.79 10.87 10.15
C ASN A 55 1.96 12.15 9.95
N LYS A 56 1.85 12.65 8.72
CA LYS A 56 1.03 13.83 8.42
C LYS A 56 -0.45 13.55 8.59
N PHE A 57 -0.93 12.41 8.11
CA PHE A 57 -2.34 12.01 8.25
C PHE A 57 -2.72 11.79 9.72
N GLU A 58 -1.85 11.12 10.50
CA GLU A 58 -2.07 10.96 11.94
C GLU A 58 -2.13 12.31 12.66
N ALA A 59 -1.22 13.24 12.32
CA ALA A 59 -1.21 14.61 12.88
C ALA A 59 -2.46 15.42 12.49
N ASP A 60 -3.05 15.16 11.34
CA ASP A 60 -4.32 15.76 10.90
C ASP A 60 -5.55 15.07 11.54
N GLY A 61 -5.37 14.07 12.39
CA GLY A 61 -6.44 13.32 13.05
C GLY A 61 -7.12 12.26 12.17
N ILE A 62 -6.53 11.92 11.03
CA ILE A 62 -7.02 10.85 10.17
C ILE A 62 -6.59 9.50 10.75
N LYS A 63 -7.57 8.60 10.96
CA LYS A 63 -7.29 7.23 11.39
C LYS A 63 -6.42 6.53 10.34
N THR A 64 -5.15 6.33 10.68
CA THR A 64 -4.11 5.83 9.78
C THR A 64 -3.49 4.58 10.35
N VAL A 65 -3.33 3.54 9.53
CA VAL A 65 -2.63 2.31 9.91
C VAL A 65 -1.36 2.19 9.08
N TYR A 66 -0.23 2.26 9.76
CA TYR A 66 1.10 2.10 9.17
C TYR A 66 2.07 1.60 10.23
N PRO A 67 2.81 0.50 10.00
CA PRO A 67 3.70 -0.07 11.02
C PRO A 67 4.81 0.88 11.50
N GLY A 68 5.12 1.90 10.70
CA GLY A 68 6.11 2.94 11.06
C GLY A 68 5.60 3.99 12.04
N LEU A 69 4.30 4.06 12.32
CA LEU A 69 3.75 4.94 13.35
C LEU A 69 3.98 4.33 14.73
N LYS A 70 4.39 5.15 15.70
CA LYS A 70 4.57 4.69 17.10
C LYS A 70 3.27 4.24 17.76
N SER A 71 2.14 4.73 17.29
CA SER A 71 0.81 4.34 17.71
C SER A 71 0.39 2.95 17.21
N HIS A 72 1.10 2.38 16.22
CA HIS A 72 0.76 1.08 15.67
C HIS A 72 1.11 -0.05 16.65
N PRO A 73 0.19 -0.98 16.97
CA PRO A 73 0.39 -1.99 18.00
C PRO A 73 1.59 -2.92 17.74
N SER A 74 1.95 -3.14 16.48
CA SER A 74 3.09 -3.98 16.09
C SER A 74 4.35 -3.17 15.76
N HIS A 75 4.42 -1.88 16.09
CA HIS A 75 5.56 -1.03 15.75
C HIS A 75 6.89 -1.58 16.27
N GLU A 76 6.94 -1.94 17.55
CA GLU A 76 8.15 -2.46 18.20
C GLU A 76 8.55 -3.83 17.62
N LEU A 77 7.58 -4.73 17.44
CA LEU A 77 7.83 -6.04 16.85
C LEU A 77 8.38 -5.90 15.42
N PHE A 78 7.76 -5.06 14.59
CA PHE A 78 8.20 -4.83 13.23
C PHE A 78 9.61 -4.21 13.21
N THR A 79 9.87 -3.23 14.09
CA THR A 79 11.20 -2.60 14.23
C THR A 79 12.30 -3.61 14.59
N ALA A 80 11.98 -4.58 15.44
CA ALA A 80 12.93 -5.63 15.82
C ALA A 80 13.23 -6.62 14.68
N MET A 81 12.31 -6.81 13.75
CA MET A 81 12.40 -7.81 12.67
C MET A 81 12.90 -7.24 11.36
N MET A 82 12.66 -5.94 11.09
CA MET A 82 12.95 -5.33 9.79
C MET A 82 14.43 -4.97 9.63
N ASN A 83 14.86 -4.81 8.39
CA ASN A 83 16.09 -4.09 8.11
C ASN A 83 15.80 -2.58 8.15
N ILE A 84 16.27 -1.90 9.19
CA ILE A 84 16.04 -0.47 9.47
C ILE A 84 16.43 0.42 8.28
N GLU A 85 17.38 -0.01 7.47
CA GLU A 85 17.84 0.73 6.30
C GLU A 85 16.75 0.95 5.23
N TYR A 86 15.78 0.01 5.16
CA TYR A 86 14.67 0.08 4.20
C TYR A 86 13.37 0.61 4.80
N GLY A 87 13.32 0.81 6.11
CA GLY A 87 12.15 1.33 6.81
C GLY A 87 10.95 0.37 6.79
N PHE A 88 9.75 0.92 6.97
CA PHE A 88 8.52 0.15 7.22
C PHE A 88 7.70 -0.19 5.96
N GLY A 89 8.26 0.05 4.77
CA GLY A 89 7.61 -0.25 3.49
C GLY A 89 6.71 0.87 2.98
N GLY A 90 6.14 0.65 1.79
CA GLY A 90 5.38 1.65 1.04
C GLY A 90 3.85 1.53 1.15
N MET A 91 3.32 0.70 2.06
CA MET A 91 1.88 0.45 2.20
C MET A 91 1.34 1.09 3.46
N LEU A 92 0.25 1.84 3.34
CA LEU A 92 -0.53 2.37 4.47
C LEU A 92 -2.02 2.31 4.16
N THR A 93 -2.86 2.42 5.19
CA THR A 93 -4.30 2.60 5.04
C THR A 93 -4.77 3.80 5.82
N ILE A 94 -5.85 4.42 5.34
CA ILE A 94 -6.62 5.42 6.06
C ILE A 94 -8.08 5.03 6.10
N ASP A 95 -8.83 5.53 7.06
CA ASP A 95 -10.27 5.38 7.14
C ASP A 95 -10.95 6.71 6.81
N ALA A 96 -11.70 6.74 5.71
CA ALA A 96 -12.45 7.91 5.27
C ALA A 96 -13.82 8.05 5.98
N GLY A 97 -14.18 7.07 6.82
CA GLY A 97 -15.40 7.05 7.62
C GLY A 97 -16.62 6.42 6.95
N SER A 98 -16.68 6.38 5.60
CA SER A 98 -17.73 5.67 4.87
C SER A 98 -17.25 5.28 3.47
N LEU A 99 -17.91 4.30 2.86
CA LEU A 99 -17.63 3.86 1.48
C LEU A 99 -17.82 4.99 0.47
N GLU A 100 -18.86 5.80 0.64
CA GLU A 100 -19.14 6.95 -0.23
C GLU A 100 -17.98 7.96 -0.20
N LYS A 101 -17.51 8.33 0.99
CA LYS A 101 -16.37 9.26 1.15
C LYS A 101 -15.06 8.64 0.63
N ALA A 102 -14.86 7.33 0.85
CA ALA A 102 -13.69 6.64 0.33
C ALA A 102 -13.65 6.68 -1.21
N ASN A 103 -14.76 6.37 -1.87
CA ASN A 103 -14.86 6.43 -3.33
C ASN A 103 -14.67 7.85 -3.86
N ALA A 104 -15.38 8.83 -3.29
CA ALA A 104 -15.25 10.24 -3.67
C ALA A 104 -13.81 10.75 -3.50
N LEU A 105 -13.15 10.37 -2.40
CA LEU A 105 -11.75 10.75 -2.16
C LEU A 105 -10.81 10.14 -3.20
N MET A 106 -10.96 8.84 -3.49
CA MET A 106 -10.13 8.16 -4.48
C MET A 106 -10.29 8.76 -5.88
N GLU A 107 -11.52 9.05 -6.31
CA GLU A 107 -11.81 9.70 -7.58
C GLU A 107 -11.21 11.11 -7.64
N THR A 108 -11.41 11.91 -6.60
CA THR A 108 -10.87 13.27 -6.51
C THR A 108 -9.34 13.27 -6.54
N MET A 109 -8.71 12.34 -5.83
CA MET A 109 -7.25 12.19 -5.87
C MET A 109 -6.75 11.79 -7.26
N GLN A 110 -7.45 10.90 -7.97
CA GLN A 110 -7.10 10.52 -9.34
C GLN A 110 -7.22 11.70 -10.30
N HIS A 111 -8.30 12.48 -10.25
CA HIS A 111 -8.47 13.70 -11.04
C HIS A 111 -7.40 14.76 -10.76
N ASN A 112 -6.90 14.84 -9.53
CA ASN A 112 -5.81 15.73 -9.15
C ASN A 112 -4.41 15.14 -9.37
N ASN A 113 -4.29 14.05 -10.12
CA ASN A 113 -3.02 13.38 -10.48
C ASN A 113 -2.16 12.92 -9.28
N VAL A 114 -2.78 12.63 -8.14
CA VAL A 114 -2.09 12.03 -6.98
C VAL A 114 -1.64 10.60 -7.29
N GLY A 115 -2.46 9.84 -8.00
CA GLY A 115 -2.20 8.45 -8.33
C GLY A 115 -3.34 7.83 -9.13
N TYR A 116 -3.45 6.51 -9.06
CA TYR A 116 -4.44 5.75 -9.81
C TYR A 116 -5.27 4.83 -8.91
N LEU A 117 -6.55 4.70 -9.23
CA LEU A 117 -7.40 3.62 -8.74
C LEU A 117 -6.90 2.29 -9.33
N ALA A 118 -6.29 1.45 -8.52
CA ALA A 118 -5.78 0.16 -8.97
C ALA A 118 -5.55 -0.83 -7.83
N VAL A 119 -5.86 -2.09 -8.08
CA VAL A 119 -5.67 -3.22 -7.16
C VAL A 119 -4.27 -3.82 -7.32
N SER A 120 -3.24 -2.95 -7.32
CA SER A 120 -1.84 -3.35 -7.46
C SER A 120 -0.99 -2.69 -6.38
N LEU A 121 0.30 -2.98 -6.36
CA LEU A 121 1.25 -2.40 -5.41
C LEU A 121 2.67 -2.30 -6.01
N GLY A 122 3.51 -1.45 -5.39
CA GLY A 122 4.90 -1.31 -5.80
C GLY A 122 5.14 -0.58 -7.12
N PHE A 123 4.12 0.11 -7.63
CA PHE A 123 4.22 0.91 -8.85
C PHE A 123 4.96 2.24 -8.56
N TYR A 124 5.55 2.84 -9.59
CA TYR A 124 6.29 4.10 -9.41
C TYR A 124 5.39 5.29 -9.05
N LYS A 125 4.11 5.26 -9.43
CA LYS A 125 3.09 6.19 -8.96
C LYS A 125 2.28 5.59 -7.82
N THR A 126 1.71 6.46 -6.97
CA THR A 126 0.82 6.03 -5.91
C THR A 126 -0.42 5.35 -6.47
N LEU A 127 -0.78 4.22 -5.89
CA LEU A 127 -2.01 3.48 -6.18
C LEU A 127 -2.88 3.45 -4.94
N PHE A 128 -4.20 3.46 -5.14
CA PHE A 128 -5.15 3.36 -4.05
C PHE A 128 -6.36 2.51 -4.44
N SER A 129 -6.93 1.82 -3.47
CA SER A 129 -8.12 0.98 -3.62
C SER A 129 -8.87 0.83 -2.30
N ALA A 130 -10.17 0.55 -2.37
CA ALA A 130 -10.97 0.15 -1.21
C ALA A 130 -10.91 -1.38 -1.06
N PRO A 131 -10.25 -1.94 -0.02
CA PRO A 131 -10.04 -3.38 0.11
C PRO A 131 -11.34 -4.17 0.25
N GLY A 132 -12.32 -3.69 1.01
CA GLY A 132 -13.58 -4.36 1.25
C GLY A 132 -14.37 -4.64 -0.03
N THR A 133 -14.29 -3.74 -1.02
CA THR A 133 -14.99 -3.88 -2.31
C THR A 133 -14.11 -4.42 -3.43
N SER A 134 -12.83 -4.69 -3.17
CA SER A 134 -11.87 -5.13 -4.20
C SER A 134 -11.15 -6.42 -3.84
N THR A 135 -10.12 -6.35 -2.99
CA THR A 135 -9.26 -7.49 -2.67
C THR A 135 -9.82 -8.42 -1.61
N SER A 136 -10.78 -7.96 -0.84
CA SER A 136 -11.43 -8.71 0.26
C SER A 136 -12.95 -8.86 0.08
N SER A 137 -13.46 -8.64 -1.14
CA SER A 137 -14.88 -8.70 -1.47
C SER A 137 -15.51 -10.10 -1.30
N GLU A 138 -14.70 -11.15 -1.26
CA GLU A 138 -15.16 -12.53 -1.03
C GLU A 138 -15.25 -12.89 0.46
N ILE A 139 -14.75 -12.03 1.36
CA ILE A 139 -14.81 -12.23 2.81
C ILE A 139 -16.18 -11.72 3.29
N PRO A 140 -16.93 -12.51 4.11
CA PRO A 140 -18.19 -12.07 4.72
C PRO A 140 -18.03 -10.75 5.51
N GLU A 141 -19.06 -9.91 5.53
CA GLU A 141 -19.00 -8.57 6.16
C GLU A 141 -18.68 -8.62 7.66
N ASP A 142 -19.18 -9.63 8.37
CA ASP A 142 -18.88 -9.86 9.78
C ASP A 142 -17.40 -10.19 10.01
N GLU A 143 -16.80 -11.03 9.18
CA GLU A 143 -15.38 -11.34 9.22
C GLU A 143 -14.53 -10.14 8.83
N GLN A 144 -14.96 -9.32 7.83
CA GLN A 144 -14.29 -8.08 7.47
C GLN A 144 -14.25 -7.12 8.67
N ALA A 145 -15.35 -6.99 9.39
CA ALA A 145 -15.43 -6.15 10.58
C ALA A 145 -14.47 -6.62 11.70
N GLU A 146 -14.38 -7.92 11.95
CA GLU A 146 -13.43 -8.50 12.91
C GLU A 146 -11.97 -8.25 12.51
N MET A 147 -11.66 -8.25 11.20
CA MET A 147 -10.35 -7.93 10.66
C MET A 147 -10.03 -6.42 10.67
N GLY A 148 -10.99 -5.57 11.06
CA GLY A 148 -10.84 -4.11 11.07
C GLY A 148 -10.93 -3.46 9.68
N LEU A 149 -11.52 -4.15 8.72
CA LEU A 149 -11.81 -3.65 7.39
C LEU A 149 -13.11 -2.84 7.43
N SER A 150 -13.00 -1.54 7.69
CA SER A 150 -14.17 -0.64 7.62
C SER A 150 -14.53 -0.33 6.17
N ASP A 151 -15.80 0.01 5.94
CA ASP A 151 -16.29 0.42 4.61
C ASP A 151 -15.56 1.65 4.06
N GLY A 152 -15.08 2.51 4.96
CA GLY A 152 -14.31 3.72 4.62
C GLY A 152 -12.82 3.49 4.39
N LEU A 153 -12.34 2.25 4.48
CA LEU A 153 -10.92 1.94 4.40
C LEU A 153 -10.37 2.14 2.99
N ILE A 154 -9.32 2.95 2.86
CA ILE A 154 -8.55 3.13 1.64
C ILE A 154 -7.14 2.62 1.87
N ARG A 155 -6.71 1.68 1.04
CA ARG A 155 -5.33 1.18 1.00
C ARG A 155 -4.53 1.98 -0.01
N PHE A 156 -3.37 2.45 0.41
CA PHE A 156 -2.39 3.11 -0.45
C PHE A 156 -1.16 2.25 -0.66
N SER A 157 -0.68 2.18 -1.89
CA SER A 157 0.68 1.80 -2.25
C SER A 157 1.38 3.06 -2.73
N ILE A 158 2.20 3.63 -1.86
CA ILE A 158 2.81 4.95 -2.08
C ILE A 158 3.92 4.86 -3.12
N GLY A 159 3.90 5.78 -4.09
CA GLY A 159 4.84 5.83 -5.21
C GLY A 159 6.19 6.49 -4.91
N LEU A 160 6.98 6.63 -5.97
CA LEU A 160 8.33 7.24 -5.95
C LEU A 160 8.26 8.75 -6.18
N ASP A 161 7.38 9.45 -5.46
CA ASP A 161 7.26 10.88 -5.60
C ASP A 161 8.51 11.57 -5.03
N ASN A 162 9.06 12.53 -5.76
CA ASN A 162 10.22 13.33 -5.36
C ASN A 162 9.83 14.58 -4.57
N ASN A 163 8.55 14.91 -4.50
CA ASN A 163 8.01 16.04 -3.73
C ASN A 163 6.78 15.61 -2.92
N ILE A 164 7.02 14.77 -1.94
CA ILE A 164 5.95 14.17 -1.13
C ILE A 164 5.15 15.19 -0.33
N GLU A 165 5.75 16.33 0.03
CA GLU A 165 5.04 17.43 0.67
C GLU A 165 3.94 18.00 -0.24
N ARG A 166 4.25 18.25 -1.52
CA ARG A 166 3.26 18.70 -2.51
C ARG A 166 2.13 17.68 -2.65
N THR A 167 2.47 16.40 -2.70
CA THR A 167 1.48 15.32 -2.79
C THR A 167 0.60 15.27 -1.55
N TYR A 168 1.17 15.41 -0.35
CA TYR A 168 0.40 15.54 0.88
C TYR A 168 -0.58 16.73 0.84
N GLN A 169 -0.14 17.91 0.43
CA GLN A 169 -1.00 19.08 0.34
C GLN A 169 -2.15 18.86 -0.67
N THR A 170 -1.89 18.18 -1.78
CA THR A 170 -2.92 17.84 -2.76
C THR A 170 -3.93 16.84 -2.16
N ILE A 171 -3.46 15.78 -1.48
CA ILE A 171 -4.33 14.82 -0.80
C ILE A 171 -5.18 15.52 0.28
N LYS A 172 -4.57 16.38 1.08
CA LYS A 172 -5.26 17.16 2.12
C LYS A 172 -6.35 18.05 1.56
N LYS A 173 -6.11 18.67 0.40
CA LYS A 173 -7.13 19.43 -0.33
C LYS A 173 -8.28 18.53 -0.77
N CYS A 174 -8.00 17.38 -1.36
CA CYS A 174 -9.01 16.39 -1.75
C CYS A 174 -9.84 15.91 -0.54
N MET A 175 -9.19 15.62 0.59
CA MET A 175 -9.87 15.22 1.83
C MET A 175 -10.85 16.29 2.34
N LYS A 176 -10.46 17.57 2.26
CA LYS A 176 -11.34 18.69 2.63
C LYS A 176 -12.53 18.82 1.68
N GLU A 177 -12.29 18.68 0.38
CA GLU A 177 -13.31 18.78 -0.66
C GLU A 177 -14.43 17.74 -0.49
N VAL A 178 -14.07 16.50 -0.12
CA VAL A 178 -15.03 15.40 0.08
C VAL A 178 -15.49 15.23 1.53
N GLY A 179 -15.09 16.12 2.44
CA GLY A 179 -15.52 16.11 3.84
C GLY A 179 -14.97 14.95 4.68
N VAL A 180 -13.83 14.39 4.30
CA VAL A 180 -13.04 13.45 5.11
C VAL A 180 -12.28 14.21 6.20
N LEU A 181 -11.77 15.39 5.86
CA LEU A 181 -11.14 16.32 6.79
C LEU A 181 -12.09 17.51 6.98
N THR A 182 -12.78 17.58 8.09
CA THR A 182 -13.60 18.74 8.49
C THR A 182 -12.66 19.80 9.09
N GLY A 183 -12.77 21.05 8.57
CA GLY A 183 -11.84 22.16 8.81
C GLY A 183 -11.34 22.32 10.25
N GLU A 184 -10.18 22.97 10.35
CA GLU A 184 -9.40 23.35 11.53
C GLU A 184 -9.99 22.95 12.89
N SER A 185 -9.44 21.89 13.49
CA SER A 185 -9.50 21.72 14.94
C SER A 185 -8.78 22.94 15.54
N PHE A 186 -9.53 23.96 15.93
CA PHE A 186 -9.02 24.96 16.85
C PHE A 186 -8.60 24.21 18.11
N VAL A 187 -7.31 23.97 18.25
CA VAL A 187 -6.73 23.66 19.55
C VAL A 187 -6.92 24.94 20.35
N SER A 188 -7.97 24.97 21.17
CA SER A 188 -8.10 25.97 22.24
C SER A 188 -6.92 25.72 23.19
N ILE A 189 -6.08 26.74 23.25
CA ILE A 189 -4.99 26.92 24.22
C ILE A 189 -5.52 26.87 25.65
#